data_34d312b0de647403a6e88b778c3a1992
#
_entry.id   34d312b0de647403a6e88b778c3a1992
#
_cell.length_a   1.000
_cell.length_b   1.000
_cell.length_c   1.000
_cell.angle_alpha   90.00
_cell.angle_beta   90.00
_cell.angle_gamma   90.00
#
_symmetry.space_group_name_H-M   'P 1'
#
loop_
_entity.id
_entity.type
_entity.pdbx_description
1 polymer ?
#
loop_
_entity_poly.entity_id
_entity_poly.type
_entity_poly.pdbx_seq_one_letter_code
_entity_poly.pdbx_strand_id
1 'polypeptide(L)'
;MDYTSLFMPVQIPASSWKIGYDDQILLMGSCFADSMCAKLHEHYFRVEGNPFGVLYNPASIAMAIEMARKSQTIEDKDLVEHGGLWHSMAHHGVFSDIDMAVVLDKCNGSIVALRQALENATVITITFGTAWVYEYAGKVVGNCHKIPANQFVRRRMTVEEIVATWQPLVEAMPDKKWLFTVSPIRHVKDGLHENHINKGILLQAVEQLTKQSGCSYFPAYEIMLDELRDYRYYAEDMVHPSSMAVE
;
A
#
# COMPACT_ATOMS: atom_id res chain seq x y z
N MET A 1 -26.14 32.02 -7.41
CA MET A 1 -25.85 30.89 -6.52
C MET A 1 -24.35 30.84 -6.34
N ASP A 2 -23.88 30.89 -5.12
CA ASP A 2 -22.47 30.70 -4.83
C ASP A 2 -22.17 29.19 -4.92
N TYR A 3 -21.46 28.77 -5.97
CA TYR A 3 -21.14 27.36 -6.23
C TYR A 3 -20.20 26.77 -5.18
N THR A 4 -19.53 27.59 -4.38
CA THR A 4 -18.70 27.12 -3.25
C THR A 4 -19.51 26.42 -2.17
N SER A 5 -20.82 26.73 -2.07
CA SER A 5 -21.73 26.05 -1.14
C SER A 5 -22.14 24.63 -1.54
N LEU A 6 -21.78 24.19 -2.76
CA LEU A 6 -22.11 22.86 -3.27
C LEU A 6 -20.98 21.83 -3.03
N PHE A 7 -19.85 22.29 -2.52
CA PHE A 7 -18.68 21.45 -2.21
C PHE A 7 -18.43 21.46 -0.70
N MET A 8 -18.03 20.31 -0.20
CA MET A 8 -17.55 20.16 1.17
C MET A 8 -16.05 19.85 1.12
N PRO A 9 -15.18 20.88 1.20
CA PRO A 9 -13.73 20.66 1.15
C PRO A 9 -13.26 19.90 2.38
N VAL A 10 -12.39 18.92 2.15
CA VAL A 10 -11.71 18.19 3.23
C VAL A 10 -10.69 19.11 3.89
N GLN A 11 -10.85 19.34 5.20
CA GLN A 11 -9.90 20.13 5.98
C GLN A 11 -8.66 19.28 6.25
N ILE A 12 -7.55 19.64 5.60
CA ILE A 12 -6.26 18.97 5.82
C ILE A 12 -5.48 19.77 6.88
N PRO A 13 -5.28 19.22 8.09
CA PRO A 13 -4.49 19.88 9.10
C PRO A 13 -3.06 20.14 8.61
N ALA A 14 -2.49 21.28 8.97
CA ALA A 14 -1.10 21.55 8.66
C ALA A 14 -0.20 20.51 9.34
N SER A 15 0.60 19.81 8.54
CA SER A 15 1.60 18.89 9.06
C SER A 15 2.74 19.65 9.76
N SER A 16 3.32 19.05 10.80
CA SER A 16 4.52 19.56 11.46
C SER A 16 5.77 19.53 10.56
N TRP A 17 5.71 18.85 9.44
CA TRP A 17 6.76 18.75 8.43
C TRP A 17 6.17 18.82 7.01
N LYS A 18 7.03 19.12 6.06
CA LYS A 18 6.66 19.22 4.63
C LYS A 18 7.54 18.31 3.79
N ILE A 19 7.04 17.94 2.62
CA ILE A 19 7.80 17.27 1.58
C ILE A 19 8.35 18.34 0.63
N GLY A 20 9.64 18.27 0.34
CA GLY A 20 10.33 19.14 -0.60
C GLY A 20 11.10 18.36 -1.65
N TYR A 21 11.70 19.06 -2.61
CA TYR A 21 12.47 18.44 -3.71
C TYR A 21 13.77 17.75 -3.25
N ASP A 22 14.25 18.05 -2.04
CA ASP A 22 15.42 17.40 -1.46
C ASP A 22 15.08 16.07 -0.78
N ASP A 23 13.79 15.82 -0.53
CA ASP A 23 13.36 14.56 0.09
C ASP A 23 13.48 13.38 -0.89
N GLN A 24 13.84 12.23 -0.34
CA GLN A 24 13.76 10.92 -1.02
C GLN A 24 12.49 10.24 -0.52
N ILE A 25 11.56 9.95 -1.42
CA ILE A 25 10.23 9.47 -1.06
C ILE A 25 10.09 8.01 -1.50
N LEU A 26 9.81 7.12 -0.56
CA LEU A 26 9.40 5.75 -0.85
C LEU A 26 7.88 5.65 -0.71
N LEU A 27 7.20 5.20 -1.77
CA LEU A 27 5.77 4.91 -1.74
C LEU A 27 5.54 3.40 -1.78
N MET A 28 4.73 2.89 -0.85
CA MET A 28 4.36 1.48 -0.84
C MET A 28 2.85 1.31 -0.59
N GLY A 29 2.27 0.30 -1.23
CA GLY A 29 0.88 -0.08 -0.98
C GLY A 29 0.08 -0.41 -2.23
N SER A 30 -1.16 0.06 -2.27
CA SER A 30 -2.10 -0.21 -3.36
C SER A 30 -1.71 0.49 -4.66
N CYS A 31 -2.42 0.19 -5.75
CA CYS A 31 -2.24 0.86 -7.04
C CYS A 31 -2.43 2.40 -6.98
N PHE A 32 -3.07 2.93 -5.93
CA PHE A 32 -3.07 4.37 -5.67
C PHE A 32 -1.65 4.89 -5.38
N ALA A 33 -0.81 4.11 -4.68
CA ALA A 33 0.60 4.48 -4.47
C ALA A 33 1.35 4.58 -5.80
N ASP A 34 1.11 3.68 -6.77
CA ASP A 34 1.71 3.75 -8.11
C ASP A 34 1.28 5.03 -8.85
N SER A 35 -0.02 5.37 -8.77
CA SER A 35 -0.55 6.61 -9.38
C SER A 35 0.12 7.86 -8.80
N MET A 36 0.25 7.91 -7.47
CA MET A 36 0.91 9.03 -6.79
C MET A 36 2.42 9.07 -7.08
N CYS A 37 3.07 7.90 -7.15
CA CYS A 37 4.48 7.80 -7.52
C CYS A 37 4.72 8.39 -8.93
N ALA A 38 3.88 8.01 -9.90
CA ALA A 38 3.96 8.54 -11.26
C ALA A 38 3.78 10.07 -11.28
N LYS A 39 2.78 10.59 -10.55
CA LYS A 39 2.52 12.05 -10.48
C LYS A 39 3.66 12.82 -9.81
N LEU A 40 4.15 12.33 -8.70
CA LEU A 40 5.30 12.97 -8.04
C LEU A 40 6.55 12.96 -8.94
N HIS A 41 6.76 11.88 -9.69
CA HIS A 41 7.86 11.81 -10.67
C HIS A 41 7.69 12.82 -11.82
N GLU A 42 6.46 12.98 -12.35
CA GLU A 42 6.12 14.01 -13.35
C GLU A 42 6.43 15.43 -12.84
N HIS A 43 6.30 15.65 -11.52
CA HIS A 43 6.63 16.90 -10.84
C HIS A 43 8.06 16.97 -10.31
N TYR A 44 8.95 16.10 -10.80
CA TYR A 44 10.39 16.09 -10.50
C TYR A 44 10.76 15.78 -9.04
N PHE A 45 9.88 15.19 -8.25
CA PHE A 45 10.25 14.65 -6.95
C PHE A 45 11.08 13.37 -7.11
N ARG A 46 11.97 13.13 -6.14
CA ARG A 46 12.76 11.91 -6.06
C ARG A 46 11.93 10.82 -5.40
N VAL A 47 11.34 9.96 -6.20
CA VAL A 47 10.39 8.95 -5.73
C VAL A 47 10.78 7.56 -6.18
N GLU A 48 10.50 6.58 -5.34
CA GLU A 48 10.56 5.16 -5.64
C GLU A 48 9.26 4.51 -5.17
N GLY A 49 8.67 3.62 -5.97
CA GLY A 49 7.35 3.06 -5.71
C GLY A 49 7.33 1.54 -5.79
N ASN A 50 6.67 0.90 -4.83
CA ASN A 50 6.29 -0.50 -4.81
C ASN A 50 7.37 -1.49 -5.31
N PRO A 51 8.57 -1.57 -4.70
CA PRO A 51 9.63 -2.48 -5.17
C PRO A 51 9.20 -3.97 -5.20
N PHE A 52 8.23 -4.39 -4.39
CA PHE A 52 7.63 -5.73 -4.42
C PHE A 52 6.42 -5.84 -5.36
N GLY A 53 6.14 -4.78 -6.13
CA GLY A 53 4.87 -4.57 -6.80
C GLY A 53 3.77 -4.18 -5.81
N VAL A 54 2.54 -4.04 -6.32
CA VAL A 54 1.40 -3.59 -5.52
C VAL A 54 1.06 -4.59 -4.42
N LEU A 55 1.01 -4.10 -3.18
CA LEU A 55 0.56 -4.82 -1.99
C LEU A 55 -0.59 -4.05 -1.35
N TYR A 56 -1.66 -4.75 -0.97
CA TYR A 56 -2.91 -4.08 -0.62
C TYR A 56 -3.18 -3.98 0.89
N ASN A 57 -2.66 -4.90 1.68
CA ASN A 57 -3.00 -4.99 3.09
C ASN A 57 -1.82 -4.64 4.00
N PRO A 58 -2.10 -4.14 5.22
CA PRO A 58 -1.05 -3.74 6.15
C PRO A 58 -0.02 -4.82 6.45
N ALA A 59 -0.45 -6.08 6.58
CA ALA A 59 0.46 -7.17 6.94
C ALA A 59 1.43 -7.52 5.81
N SER A 60 0.98 -7.56 4.54
CA SER A 60 1.87 -7.86 3.42
C SER A 60 2.86 -6.73 3.13
N ILE A 61 2.46 -5.46 3.31
CA ILE A 61 3.38 -4.32 3.19
C ILE A 61 4.43 -4.36 4.30
N ALA A 62 4.01 -4.60 5.54
CA ALA A 62 4.93 -4.73 6.69
C ALA A 62 5.89 -5.91 6.49
N MET A 63 5.41 -7.06 6.00
CA MET A 63 6.23 -8.22 5.68
C MET A 63 7.33 -7.86 4.67
N ALA A 64 7.00 -7.15 3.58
CA ALA A 64 7.97 -6.72 2.59
C ALA A 64 9.07 -5.83 3.21
N ILE A 65 8.69 -4.85 4.03
CA ILE A 65 9.62 -3.97 4.75
C ILE A 65 10.54 -4.80 5.67
N GLU A 66 9.98 -5.73 6.44
CA GLU A 66 10.78 -6.59 7.33
C GLU A 66 11.73 -7.53 6.57
N MET A 67 11.31 -8.09 5.44
CA MET A 67 12.18 -8.89 4.57
C MET A 67 13.38 -8.06 4.09
N ALA A 68 13.14 -6.84 3.64
CA ALA A 68 14.19 -5.93 3.17
C ALA A 68 15.13 -5.52 4.32
N ARG A 69 14.60 -5.12 5.48
CA ARG A 69 15.39 -4.72 6.65
C ARG A 69 16.28 -5.85 7.17
N LYS A 70 15.76 -7.08 7.14
CA LYS A 70 16.51 -8.27 7.60
C LYS A 70 17.38 -8.89 6.50
N SER A 71 17.42 -8.29 5.31
CA SER A 71 18.13 -8.84 4.13
C SER A 71 17.80 -10.32 3.89
N GLN A 72 16.52 -10.67 4.03
CA GLN A 72 16.06 -12.04 3.77
C GLN A 72 16.24 -12.36 2.28
N THR A 73 16.41 -13.62 1.97
CA THR A 73 16.48 -14.11 0.59
C THR A 73 15.34 -15.08 0.34
N ILE A 74 14.84 -15.07 -0.90
CA ILE A 74 13.92 -16.09 -1.42
C ILE A 74 14.76 -17.22 -1.99
N GLU A 75 14.45 -18.45 -1.60
CA GLU A 75 15.07 -19.68 -2.09
C GLU A 75 14.04 -20.51 -2.88
N ASP A 76 14.49 -21.53 -3.60
CA ASP A 76 13.64 -22.41 -4.41
C ASP A 76 12.43 -22.95 -3.63
N LYS A 77 12.65 -23.33 -2.36
CA LYS A 77 11.62 -23.86 -1.44
C LYS A 77 10.53 -22.84 -1.06
N ASP A 78 10.77 -21.55 -1.27
CA ASP A 78 9.85 -20.46 -0.94
C ASP A 78 8.95 -20.12 -2.15
N LEU A 79 9.21 -20.72 -3.30
CA LEU A 79 8.42 -20.54 -4.51
C LEU A 79 7.32 -21.60 -4.61
N VAL A 80 6.24 -21.23 -5.28
CA VAL A 80 5.10 -22.10 -5.56
C VAL A 80 4.88 -22.15 -7.07
N GLU A 81 4.77 -23.36 -7.63
CA GLU A 81 4.38 -23.53 -9.01
C GLU A 81 2.84 -23.57 -9.11
N HIS A 82 2.28 -22.75 -9.99
CA HIS A 82 0.87 -22.79 -10.32
C HIS A 82 0.61 -22.24 -11.73
N GLY A 83 -0.23 -22.96 -12.51
CA GLY A 83 -0.60 -22.54 -13.85
C GLY A 83 0.59 -22.45 -14.83
N GLY A 84 1.63 -23.25 -14.62
CA GLY A 84 2.85 -23.27 -15.45
C GLY A 84 3.80 -22.10 -15.19
N LEU A 85 3.62 -21.39 -14.09
CA LEU A 85 4.49 -20.31 -13.65
C LEU A 85 4.98 -20.54 -12.21
N TRP A 86 6.18 -20.07 -11.93
CA TRP A 86 6.71 -19.97 -10.58
C TRP A 86 6.30 -18.63 -9.95
N HIS A 87 5.98 -18.65 -8.67
CA HIS A 87 5.48 -17.50 -7.92
C HIS A 87 6.16 -17.38 -6.57
N SER A 88 6.47 -16.16 -6.17
CA SER A 88 6.73 -15.82 -4.77
C SER A 88 5.45 -15.31 -4.12
N MET A 89 5.02 -15.95 -3.04
CA MET A 89 3.79 -15.55 -2.32
C MET A 89 3.90 -14.19 -1.64
N ALA A 90 5.11 -13.63 -1.51
CA ALA A 90 5.34 -12.29 -0.95
C ALA A 90 5.21 -11.17 -1.98
N HIS A 91 5.34 -11.47 -3.27
CA HIS A 91 5.45 -10.48 -4.34
C HIS A 91 4.20 -10.39 -5.21
N HIS A 92 4.03 -9.27 -5.90
CA HIS A 92 2.99 -9.12 -6.92
C HIS A 92 3.20 -10.08 -8.10
N GLY A 93 2.13 -10.41 -8.83
CA GLY A 93 2.16 -11.34 -9.95
C GLY A 93 3.10 -10.97 -11.11
N VAL A 94 3.56 -9.73 -11.21
CA VAL A 94 4.55 -9.30 -12.22
C VAL A 94 5.93 -9.93 -12.01
N PHE A 95 6.20 -10.49 -10.85
CA PHE A 95 7.43 -11.23 -10.54
C PHE A 95 7.40 -12.69 -10.99
N SER A 96 6.23 -13.20 -11.38
CA SER A 96 6.06 -14.58 -11.81
C SER A 96 6.67 -14.82 -13.18
N ASP A 97 7.24 -16.01 -13.38
CA ASP A 97 7.87 -16.41 -14.63
C ASP A 97 7.79 -17.93 -14.81
N ILE A 98 7.97 -18.41 -16.05
CA ILE A 98 8.11 -19.84 -16.35
C ILE A 98 9.44 -20.41 -15.84
N ASP A 99 10.45 -19.56 -15.71
CA ASP A 99 11.78 -19.90 -15.23
C ASP A 99 11.94 -19.51 -13.74
N MET A 100 12.13 -20.51 -12.90
CA MET A 100 12.34 -20.33 -11.46
C MET A 100 13.53 -19.41 -11.15
N ALA A 101 14.63 -19.52 -11.91
CA ALA A 101 15.82 -18.73 -11.68
C ALA A 101 15.54 -17.24 -11.94
N VAL A 102 14.72 -16.92 -12.94
CA VAL A 102 14.27 -15.55 -13.22
C VAL A 102 13.41 -15.00 -12.08
N VAL A 103 12.51 -15.81 -11.51
CA VAL A 103 11.71 -15.41 -10.35
C VAL A 103 12.59 -15.12 -9.14
N LEU A 104 13.56 -15.98 -8.85
CA LEU A 104 14.50 -15.80 -7.75
C LEU A 104 15.32 -14.52 -7.90
N ASP A 105 15.87 -14.28 -9.10
CA ASP A 105 16.64 -13.06 -9.39
C ASP A 105 15.78 -11.80 -9.21
N LYS A 106 14.60 -11.75 -9.82
CA LYS A 106 13.66 -10.63 -9.68
C LYS A 106 13.27 -10.37 -8.21
N CYS A 107 12.89 -11.42 -7.48
CA CYS A 107 12.43 -11.28 -6.08
C CYS A 107 13.58 -10.86 -5.16
N ASN A 108 14.75 -11.48 -5.27
CA ASN A 108 15.90 -11.09 -4.47
C ASN A 108 16.42 -9.70 -4.84
N GLY A 109 16.39 -9.34 -6.13
CA GLY A 109 16.68 -7.98 -6.58
C GLY A 109 15.75 -6.95 -5.97
N SER A 110 14.45 -7.26 -5.87
CA SER A 110 13.46 -6.35 -5.26
C SER A 110 13.68 -6.16 -3.75
N ILE A 111 14.12 -7.20 -3.04
CA ILE A 111 14.47 -7.10 -1.61
C ILE A 111 15.65 -6.14 -1.42
N VAL A 112 16.66 -6.25 -2.26
CA VAL A 112 17.83 -5.33 -2.25
C VAL A 112 17.39 -3.90 -2.58
N ALA A 113 16.56 -3.73 -3.61
CA ALA A 113 16.04 -2.43 -4.01
C ALA A 113 15.22 -1.78 -2.89
N LEU A 114 14.29 -2.53 -2.27
CA LEU A 114 13.51 -2.01 -1.15
C LEU A 114 14.40 -1.64 0.04
N ARG A 115 15.42 -2.42 0.36
CA ARG A 115 16.36 -2.09 1.44
C ARG A 115 17.07 -0.77 1.15
N GLN A 116 17.60 -0.60 -0.06
CA GLN A 116 18.26 0.65 -0.47
C GLN A 116 17.29 1.84 -0.43
N ALA A 117 16.05 1.64 -0.90
CA ALA A 117 15.03 2.67 -0.85
C ALA A 117 14.69 3.07 0.60
N LEU A 118 14.57 2.11 1.54
CA LEU A 118 14.36 2.38 2.96
C LEU A 118 15.54 3.13 3.61
N GLU A 119 16.75 2.75 3.28
CA GLU A 119 17.98 3.42 3.77
C GLU A 119 18.02 4.87 3.30
N ASN A 120 17.73 5.13 2.03
CA ASN A 120 17.80 6.45 1.42
C ASN A 120 16.59 7.35 1.72
N ALA A 121 15.41 6.77 1.96
CA ALA A 121 14.19 7.53 2.14
C ALA A 121 14.28 8.49 3.33
N THR A 122 13.84 9.72 3.13
CA THR A 122 13.54 10.69 4.19
C THR A 122 12.07 10.66 4.55
N VAL A 123 11.22 10.29 3.58
CA VAL A 123 9.77 10.14 3.72
C VAL A 123 9.34 8.77 3.23
N ILE A 124 8.58 8.05 4.04
CA ILE A 124 7.95 6.77 3.67
C ILE A 124 6.44 6.97 3.65
N THR A 125 5.84 6.81 2.47
CA THR A 125 4.39 6.92 2.27
C THR A 125 3.78 5.53 2.15
N ILE A 126 2.82 5.22 3.01
CA ILE A 126 2.16 3.93 3.06
C ILE A 126 0.68 4.08 2.72
N THR A 127 0.24 3.38 1.68
CA THR A 127 -1.16 3.37 1.23
C THR A 127 -1.83 2.04 1.56
N PHE A 128 -2.62 2.01 2.62
CA PHE A 128 -3.43 0.84 2.95
C PHE A 128 -4.64 0.72 2.03
N GLY A 129 -4.73 -0.38 1.31
CA GLY A 129 -5.85 -0.67 0.41
C GLY A 129 -7.00 -1.37 1.10
N THR A 130 -6.70 -2.45 1.81
CA THR A 130 -7.69 -3.32 2.45
C THR A 130 -7.17 -3.92 3.76
N ALA A 131 -8.05 -4.16 4.73
CA ALA A 131 -7.74 -4.92 5.92
C ALA A 131 -7.90 -6.45 5.71
N TRP A 132 -8.41 -6.88 4.55
CA TRP A 132 -8.47 -8.29 4.20
C TRP A 132 -7.08 -8.84 3.91
N VAL A 133 -6.73 -9.93 4.60
CA VAL A 133 -5.52 -10.71 4.38
C VAL A 133 -5.88 -12.10 3.90
N TYR A 134 -4.97 -12.68 3.16
CA TYR A 134 -5.01 -14.08 2.75
C TYR A 134 -3.80 -14.79 3.35
N GLU A 135 -4.03 -15.97 3.91
CA GLU A 135 -2.99 -16.81 4.48
C GLU A 135 -2.89 -18.11 3.66
N TYR A 136 -1.69 -18.44 3.25
CA TYR A 136 -1.32 -19.71 2.59
C TYR A 136 -0.36 -20.45 3.49
N ALA A 137 -0.65 -21.72 3.79
CA ALA A 137 0.14 -22.52 4.74
C ALA A 137 0.42 -21.80 6.08
N GLY A 138 -0.57 -21.05 6.59
CA GLY A 138 -0.48 -20.32 7.86
C GLY A 138 0.34 -19.03 7.84
N LYS A 139 0.74 -18.54 6.67
CA LYS A 139 1.48 -17.29 6.50
C LYS A 139 0.70 -16.31 5.64
N VAL A 140 0.70 -15.03 6.02
CA VAL A 140 0.12 -13.96 5.19
C VAL A 140 0.89 -13.88 3.87
N VAL A 141 0.16 -13.69 2.78
CA VAL A 141 0.71 -13.57 1.44
C VAL A 141 0.44 -12.20 0.83
N GLY A 142 1.34 -11.75 -0.04
CA GLY A 142 1.19 -10.52 -0.82
C GLY A 142 0.24 -10.69 -2.00
N ASN A 143 0.20 -11.87 -2.59
CA ASN A 143 -0.64 -12.18 -3.74
C ASN A 143 -1.06 -13.66 -3.75
N CYS A 144 -2.26 -13.95 -4.24
CA CYS A 144 -2.80 -15.32 -4.35
C CYS A 144 -2.49 -16.01 -5.67
N HIS A 145 -1.90 -15.33 -6.65
CA HIS A 145 -1.45 -15.85 -7.97
C HIS A 145 -2.49 -16.73 -8.69
N LYS A 146 -3.79 -16.41 -8.54
CA LYS A 146 -4.92 -17.18 -9.10
C LYS A 146 -5.00 -18.65 -8.60
N ILE A 147 -4.25 -19.02 -7.59
CA ILE A 147 -4.37 -20.30 -6.90
C ILE A 147 -5.81 -20.42 -6.34
N PRO A 148 -6.43 -21.61 -6.37
CA PRO A 148 -7.81 -21.79 -5.91
C PRO A 148 -8.05 -21.26 -4.50
N ALA A 149 -9.16 -20.53 -4.31
CA ALA A 149 -9.46 -19.82 -3.06
C ALA A 149 -9.55 -20.74 -1.83
N ASN A 150 -9.88 -22.02 -2.01
CA ASN A 150 -9.94 -23.01 -0.93
C ASN A 150 -8.58 -23.40 -0.35
N GLN A 151 -7.48 -22.95 -0.94
CA GLN A 151 -6.13 -23.12 -0.39
C GLN A 151 -5.72 -21.98 0.55
N PHE A 152 -6.55 -20.95 0.67
CA PHE A 152 -6.30 -19.80 1.51
C PHE A 152 -7.29 -19.70 2.66
N VAL A 153 -6.78 -19.24 3.80
CA VAL A 153 -7.64 -18.68 4.85
C VAL A 153 -7.75 -17.18 4.60
N ARG A 154 -8.97 -16.71 4.40
CA ARG A 154 -9.25 -15.27 4.24
C ARG A 154 -9.84 -14.72 5.51
N ARG A 155 -9.23 -13.71 6.08
CA ARG A 155 -9.73 -13.01 7.26
C ARG A 155 -9.48 -11.52 7.18
N ARG A 156 -10.17 -10.77 7.99
CA ARG A 156 -9.97 -9.33 8.14
C ARG A 156 -9.11 -9.08 9.38
N MET A 157 -8.08 -8.23 9.24
CA MET A 157 -7.29 -7.76 10.38
C MET A 157 -8.15 -6.85 11.26
N THR A 158 -7.89 -6.87 12.56
CA THR A 158 -8.43 -5.89 13.49
C THR A 158 -7.56 -4.62 13.53
N VAL A 159 -8.07 -3.56 14.15
CA VAL A 159 -7.32 -2.32 14.37
C VAL A 159 -6.06 -2.61 15.19
N GLU A 160 -6.21 -3.40 16.25
CA GLU A 160 -5.14 -3.76 17.18
C GLU A 160 -4.03 -4.57 16.48
N GLU A 161 -4.40 -5.51 15.60
CA GLU A 161 -3.43 -6.27 14.80
C GLU A 161 -2.63 -5.37 13.87
N ILE A 162 -3.28 -4.39 13.22
CA ILE A 162 -2.60 -3.45 12.33
C ILE A 162 -1.64 -2.59 13.13
N VAL A 163 -2.09 -2.02 14.24
CA VAL A 163 -1.25 -1.18 15.10
C VAL A 163 -0.08 -1.97 15.66
N ALA A 164 -0.32 -3.18 16.19
CA ALA A 164 0.75 -4.05 16.71
C ALA A 164 1.77 -4.46 15.65
N THR A 165 1.36 -4.53 14.37
CA THR A 165 2.26 -4.82 13.25
C THR A 165 3.12 -3.61 12.89
N TRP A 166 2.54 -2.41 12.87
CA TRP A 166 3.18 -1.23 12.32
C TRP A 166 3.93 -0.38 13.35
N GLN A 167 3.48 -0.34 14.60
CA GLN A 167 4.14 0.45 15.64
C GLN A 167 5.63 0.09 15.79
N PRO A 168 6.03 -1.18 15.87
CA PRO A 168 7.46 -1.53 15.96
C PRO A 168 8.27 -1.13 14.72
N LEU A 169 7.66 -1.13 13.53
CA LEU A 169 8.32 -0.71 12.30
C LEU A 169 8.62 0.79 12.30
N VAL A 170 7.66 1.60 12.74
CA VAL A 170 7.82 3.05 12.88
C VAL A 170 8.89 3.36 13.94
N GLU A 171 8.81 2.73 15.10
CA GLU A 171 9.76 2.90 16.20
C GLU A 171 11.20 2.49 15.82
N ALA A 172 11.34 1.50 14.92
CA ALA A 172 12.64 1.03 14.45
C ALA A 172 13.31 1.97 13.42
N MET A 173 12.60 2.97 12.92
CA MET A 173 13.09 3.94 11.93
C MET A 173 12.67 5.37 12.35
N PRO A 174 13.15 5.87 13.51
CA PRO A 174 12.69 7.12 14.11
C PRO A 174 13.14 8.37 13.35
N ASP A 175 14.13 8.24 12.48
CA ASP A 175 14.65 9.29 11.60
C ASP A 175 13.79 9.51 10.35
N LYS A 176 12.85 8.61 10.06
CA LYS A 176 11.98 8.70 8.89
C LYS A 176 10.68 9.46 9.20
N LYS A 177 10.23 10.25 8.24
CA LYS A 177 8.88 10.82 8.24
C LYS A 177 7.92 9.79 7.63
N TRP A 178 6.84 9.47 8.33
CA TRP A 178 5.85 8.50 7.87
C TRP A 178 4.57 9.21 7.45
N LEU A 179 4.13 8.99 6.21
CA LEU A 179 2.86 9.48 5.70
C LEU A 179 1.94 8.29 5.43
N PHE A 180 0.95 8.11 6.27
CA PHE A 180 -0.07 7.09 6.06
C PHE A 180 -1.24 7.66 5.26
N THR A 181 -1.82 6.82 4.43
CA THR A 181 -3.08 7.13 3.72
C THR A 181 -3.90 5.87 3.54
N VAL A 182 -5.21 6.03 3.42
CA VAL A 182 -6.14 4.96 3.06
C VAL A 182 -6.52 5.12 1.60
N SER A 183 -6.31 4.07 0.81
CA SER A 183 -6.59 4.08 -0.62
C SER A 183 -8.05 4.46 -0.91
N PRO A 184 -8.31 5.40 -1.82
CA PRO A 184 -9.65 5.77 -2.24
C PRO A 184 -10.33 4.71 -3.12
N ILE A 185 -9.58 3.71 -3.59
CA ILE A 185 -10.08 2.65 -4.47
C ILE A 185 -11.08 1.78 -3.74
N ARG A 186 -12.23 1.52 -4.38
CA ARG A 186 -13.30 0.71 -3.82
C ARG A 186 -13.01 -0.78 -3.95
N HIS A 187 -13.29 -1.54 -2.91
CA HIS A 187 -13.28 -3.01 -2.94
C HIS A 187 -14.72 -3.52 -3.04
N VAL A 188 -15.23 -3.68 -4.26
CA VAL A 188 -16.63 -3.98 -4.52
C VAL A 188 -16.95 -5.49 -4.49
N LYS A 189 -15.95 -6.35 -4.47
CA LYS A 189 -16.13 -7.82 -4.50
C LYS A 189 -17.04 -8.32 -3.38
N ASP A 190 -16.95 -7.75 -2.19
CA ASP A 190 -17.74 -8.12 -1.03
C ASP A 190 -18.92 -7.17 -0.78
N GLY A 191 -19.14 -6.23 -1.71
CA GLY A 191 -20.17 -5.19 -1.61
C GLY A 191 -19.68 -3.92 -0.91
N LEU A 192 -20.43 -2.82 -1.13
CA LEU A 192 -20.04 -1.50 -0.64
C LEU A 192 -20.09 -1.39 0.89
N HIS A 193 -21.01 -2.09 1.55
CA HIS A 193 -21.07 -2.11 3.02
C HIS A 193 -19.77 -2.66 3.60
N GLU A 194 -19.33 -3.84 3.12
CA GLU A 194 -18.08 -4.46 3.55
C GLU A 194 -16.86 -3.60 3.20
N ASN A 195 -16.89 -2.89 2.07
CA ASN A 195 -15.87 -1.90 1.75
C ASN A 195 -15.77 -0.81 2.82
N HIS A 196 -16.89 -0.24 3.26
CA HIS A 196 -16.89 0.80 4.30
C HIS A 196 -16.40 0.27 5.65
N ILE A 197 -16.85 -0.90 6.08
CA ILE A 197 -16.34 -1.54 7.31
C ILE A 197 -14.82 -1.74 7.22
N ASN A 198 -14.34 -2.25 6.09
CA ASN A 198 -12.93 -2.48 5.83
C ASN A 198 -12.11 -1.18 5.87
N LYS A 199 -12.59 -0.11 5.21
CA LYS A 199 -11.94 1.21 5.25
C LYS A 199 -11.96 1.81 6.66
N GLY A 200 -13.06 1.65 7.40
CA GLY A 200 -13.18 2.11 8.77
C GLY A 200 -12.14 1.51 9.72
N ILE A 201 -11.80 0.22 9.54
CA ILE A 201 -10.70 -0.42 10.29
C ILE A 201 -9.36 0.23 9.97
N LEU A 202 -9.08 0.45 8.68
CA LEU A 202 -7.83 1.08 8.25
C LEU A 202 -7.70 2.51 8.77
N LEU A 203 -8.78 3.30 8.71
CA LEU A 203 -8.81 4.68 9.23
C LEU A 203 -8.54 4.72 10.73
N GLN A 204 -9.19 3.84 11.52
CA GLN A 204 -8.97 3.76 12.97
C GLN A 204 -7.53 3.33 13.31
N ALA A 205 -6.96 2.40 12.56
CA ALA A 205 -5.58 1.99 12.76
C ALA A 205 -4.60 3.14 12.44
N VAL A 206 -4.81 3.85 11.34
CA VAL A 206 -3.98 5.02 10.96
C VAL A 206 -4.09 6.13 11.99
N GLU A 207 -5.30 6.41 12.50
CA GLU A 207 -5.50 7.39 13.59
C GLU A 207 -4.66 7.06 14.83
N GLN A 208 -4.48 5.78 15.16
CA GLN A 208 -3.62 5.38 16.27
C GLN A 208 -2.13 5.51 15.92
N LEU A 209 -1.73 5.11 14.71
CA LEU A 209 -0.34 5.19 14.25
C LEU A 209 0.16 6.63 14.17
N THR A 210 -0.70 7.57 13.77
CA THR A 210 -0.34 8.99 13.64
C THR A 210 -0.18 9.73 14.97
N LYS A 211 -0.48 9.09 16.09
CA LYS A 211 -0.11 9.62 17.42
C LYS A 211 1.40 9.54 17.72
N GLN A 212 2.13 8.75 16.94
CA GLN A 212 3.57 8.66 17.06
C GLN A 212 4.26 9.86 16.40
N SER A 213 5.37 10.28 16.98
CA SER A 213 6.20 11.35 16.41
C SER A 213 6.68 11.01 15.01
N GLY A 214 6.68 11.98 14.10
CA GLY A 214 7.09 11.79 12.72
C GLY A 214 6.02 11.18 11.79
N CYS A 215 4.87 10.75 12.35
CA CYS A 215 3.78 10.19 11.58
C CYS A 215 2.73 11.25 11.26
N SER A 216 2.18 11.18 10.04
CA SER A 216 1.09 12.04 9.57
C SER A 216 0.10 11.24 8.72
N TYR A 217 -1.09 11.78 8.55
CA TYR A 217 -2.13 11.22 7.69
C TYR A 217 -2.41 12.14 6.50
N PHE A 218 -2.52 11.55 5.31
CA PHE A 218 -3.05 12.21 4.11
C PHE A 218 -4.43 11.65 3.79
N PRO A 219 -5.50 12.46 3.79
CA PRO A 219 -6.89 12.00 3.70
C PRO A 219 -7.34 11.71 2.25
N ALA A 220 -6.59 10.85 1.52
CA ALA A 220 -6.94 10.52 0.13
C ALA A 220 -8.32 9.86 0.00
N TYR A 221 -8.70 9.05 1.00
CA TYR A 221 -10.01 8.39 1.02
C TYR A 221 -11.15 9.39 1.16
N GLU A 222 -11.03 10.33 2.08
CA GLU A 222 -12.02 11.37 2.34
C GLU A 222 -12.12 12.37 1.18
N ILE A 223 -10.97 12.78 0.61
CA ILE A 223 -10.96 13.66 -0.57
C ILE A 223 -11.77 13.02 -1.70
N MET A 224 -11.53 11.75 -2.00
CA MET A 224 -12.27 11.07 -3.08
C MET A 224 -13.74 10.86 -2.75
N LEU A 225 -14.07 10.53 -1.49
CA LEU A 225 -15.41 10.15 -1.09
C LEU A 225 -16.33 11.36 -0.85
N ASP A 226 -15.78 12.44 -0.30
CA ASP A 226 -16.54 13.61 0.14
C ASP A 226 -16.31 14.84 -0.74
N GLU A 227 -15.06 15.28 -0.94
CA GLU A 227 -14.78 16.48 -1.74
C GLU A 227 -15.00 16.22 -3.24
N LEU A 228 -14.48 15.10 -3.77
CA LEU A 228 -14.68 14.69 -5.17
C LEU A 228 -15.90 13.76 -5.32
N ARG A 229 -16.99 14.10 -4.66
CA ARG A 229 -18.21 13.28 -4.57
C ARG A 229 -19.07 13.33 -5.84
N ASP A 230 -18.48 12.91 -6.96
CA ASP A 230 -19.16 12.83 -8.24
C ASP A 230 -18.59 11.68 -9.07
N TYR A 231 -19.42 10.97 -9.83
CA TYR A 231 -18.98 9.83 -10.64
C TYR A 231 -17.98 10.19 -11.74
N ARG A 232 -17.88 11.45 -12.17
CA ARG A 232 -16.85 11.92 -13.11
C ARG A 232 -15.40 11.72 -12.59
N TYR A 233 -15.25 11.64 -11.29
CA TYR A 233 -13.95 11.39 -10.64
C TYR A 233 -13.61 9.91 -10.51
N TYR A 234 -14.48 9.01 -10.96
CA TYR A 234 -14.20 7.59 -11.08
C TYR A 234 -13.84 7.23 -12.51
N ALA A 235 -12.97 6.23 -12.69
CA ALA A 235 -12.69 5.62 -13.98
C ALA A 235 -13.92 4.84 -14.49
N GLU A 236 -13.87 4.33 -15.72
CA GLU A 236 -14.98 3.56 -16.34
C GLU A 236 -15.44 2.36 -15.52
N ASP A 237 -14.56 1.78 -14.71
CA ASP A 237 -14.86 0.65 -13.83
C ASP A 237 -15.61 1.05 -12.55
N MET A 238 -15.80 2.33 -12.30
CA MET A 238 -16.45 2.89 -11.09
C MET A 238 -15.77 2.50 -9.76
N VAL A 239 -14.54 2.03 -9.84
CA VAL A 239 -13.73 1.53 -8.72
C VAL A 239 -12.50 2.40 -8.49
N HIS A 240 -11.75 2.65 -9.55
CA HIS A 240 -10.54 3.47 -9.51
C HIS A 240 -10.85 4.96 -9.67
N PRO A 241 -10.03 5.85 -9.09
CA PRO A 241 -10.06 7.26 -9.42
C PRO A 241 -9.80 7.48 -10.91
N SER A 242 -10.49 8.45 -11.53
CA SER A 242 -10.18 8.90 -12.89
C SER A 242 -8.84 9.66 -12.91
N SER A 243 -8.28 9.87 -14.10
CA SER A 243 -7.08 10.73 -14.26
C SER A 243 -7.30 12.14 -13.69
N MET A 244 -8.51 12.70 -13.87
CA MET A 244 -8.88 14.00 -13.29
C MET A 244 -8.85 14.00 -11.76
N ALA A 245 -9.22 12.89 -11.11
CA ALA A 245 -9.18 12.79 -9.66
C ALA A 245 -7.75 12.56 -9.12
N VAL A 246 -6.89 11.97 -9.93
CA VAL A 246 -5.48 11.77 -9.58
C VAL A 246 -4.68 13.07 -9.69
N GLU A 247 -5.02 13.96 -10.67
CA GLU A 247 -4.49 15.33 -10.77
C GLU A 247 -4.88 16.18 -9.58
#